data_4fffa0a3e5df89a103051736c0584506
#
_entry.id   4fffa0a3e5df89a103051736c0584506
#
_cell.length_a   1.000
_cell.length_b   1.000
_cell.length_c   1.000
_cell.angle_alpha   90.00
_cell.angle_beta   90.00
_cell.angle_gamma   90.00
#
_symmetry.space_group_name_H-M   'P 1'
#
loop_
_entity.id
_entity.type
_entity.pdbx_description
1 polymer ?
#
loop_
_entity_poly.entity_id
_entity_poly.type
_entity_poly.pdbx_seq_one_letter_code
_entity_poly.pdbx_strand_id
1 'polypeptide(L)'
;MKRITSLIAMMLVVASMMAQYRPSVSILGDSYSTFEGYLEPDTNHVWYRSVRPMNDVTKVTQTWWHIFIKENGYRLCVNNSFSGATICNTGYNREDYSNRAFINRTNRLGAPDVIFIFGATNDSWANSPIGEYKYSDWTRQDLYSFRPAMAKLLDDMLKRHPNVELHFILNDGLKPEINESCRIICQHYGVDMIVLKGIDKQQGHPSIKGMRQIADQIKQHLKLK
;
A
#
# COMPACT_ATOMS: atom_id res chain seq x y z
N MET A 1 7.86 -17.10 49.56
CA MET A 1 6.62 -17.42 48.84
C MET A 1 5.94 -16.17 48.23
N LYS A 2 5.66 -15.08 48.97
CA LYS A 2 4.97 -13.86 48.43
C LYS A 2 5.66 -13.18 47.23
N ARG A 3 7.02 -13.20 47.16
CA ARG A 3 7.78 -12.60 46.04
C ARG A 3 7.69 -13.44 44.74
N ILE A 4 7.60 -14.76 44.85
CA ILE A 4 7.49 -15.68 43.71
C ILE A 4 6.07 -15.57 43.10
N THR A 5 5.03 -15.49 43.93
CA THR A 5 3.66 -15.29 43.49
C THR A 5 3.47 -13.94 42.79
N SER A 6 4.12 -12.86 43.26
CA SER A 6 4.11 -11.55 42.61
C SER A 6 4.78 -11.59 41.23
N LEU A 7 5.92 -12.29 41.08
CA LEU A 7 6.61 -12.41 39.78
C LEU A 7 5.77 -13.21 38.76
N ILE A 8 5.15 -14.31 39.20
CA ILE A 8 4.29 -15.13 38.34
C ILE A 8 3.05 -14.34 37.91
N ALA A 9 2.42 -13.59 38.84
CA ALA A 9 1.29 -12.73 38.50
C ALA A 9 1.66 -11.62 37.49
N MET A 10 2.84 -11.00 37.65
CA MET A 10 3.35 -9.99 36.75
C MET A 10 3.67 -10.58 35.35
N MET A 11 4.25 -11.78 35.27
CA MET A 11 4.49 -12.48 34.00
C MET A 11 3.17 -12.85 33.30
N LEU A 12 2.14 -13.28 34.03
CA LEU A 12 0.83 -13.58 33.46
C LEU A 12 0.13 -12.34 32.95
N VAL A 13 0.25 -11.19 33.61
CA VAL A 13 -0.31 -9.90 33.14
C VAL A 13 0.41 -9.43 31.88
N VAL A 14 1.73 -9.51 31.82
CA VAL A 14 2.50 -9.17 30.63
C VAL A 14 2.17 -10.11 29.47
N ALA A 15 2.06 -11.40 29.71
CA ALA A 15 1.68 -12.38 28.69
C ALA A 15 0.27 -12.14 28.17
N SER A 16 -0.70 -11.77 29.02
CA SER A 16 -2.06 -11.43 28.59
C SER A 16 -2.13 -10.11 27.81
N MET A 17 -1.30 -9.12 28.15
CA MET A 17 -1.20 -7.88 27.38
C MET A 17 -0.59 -8.12 25.99
N MET A 18 0.43 -8.95 25.89
CA MET A 18 1.04 -9.34 24.60
C MET A 18 0.06 -10.14 23.72
N ALA A 19 -0.79 -10.98 24.33
CA ALA A 19 -1.82 -11.73 23.61
C ALA A 19 -2.96 -10.84 23.06
N GLN A 20 -3.12 -9.61 23.54
CA GLN A 20 -4.11 -8.64 23.04
C GLN A 20 -3.54 -7.66 22.00
N TYR A 21 -2.21 -7.58 21.86
CA TYR A 21 -1.61 -6.68 20.87
C TYR A 21 -1.85 -7.20 19.45
N ARG A 22 -2.53 -6.39 18.66
CA ARG A 22 -2.77 -6.65 17.23
C ARG A 22 -2.10 -5.54 16.43
N PRO A 23 -1.01 -5.83 15.71
CA PRO A 23 -0.33 -4.81 14.93
C PRO A 23 -1.28 -4.20 13.88
N SER A 24 -1.06 -2.94 13.58
CA SER A 24 -1.92 -2.15 12.71
C SER A 24 -1.30 -1.95 11.34
N VAL A 25 -2.14 -1.94 10.31
CA VAL A 25 -1.75 -1.76 8.92
C VAL A 25 -2.39 -0.51 8.36
N SER A 26 -1.61 0.34 7.69
CA SER A 26 -2.13 1.38 6.81
C SER A 26 -1.79 1.07 5.35
N ILE A 27 -2.63 1.55 4.46
CA ILE A 27 -2.53 1.34 3.03
C ILE A 27 -2.49 2.69 2.32
N LEU A 28 -1.44 2.92 1.54
CA LEU A 28 -1.37 3.97 0.56
C LEU A 28 -1.53 3.32 -0.82
N GLY A 29 -2.73 3.43 -1.41
CA GLY A 29 -3.07 2.64 -2.58
C GLY A 29 -3.73 3.43 -3.72
N ASP A 30 -3.92 2.70 -4.82
CA ASP A 30 -4.75 3.09 -5.96
C ASP A 30 -6.10 2.32 -5.96
N SER A 31 -6.71 2.15 -7.15
CA SER A 31 -7.99 1.44 -7.31
C SER A 31 -7.99 0.02 -6.76
N TYR A 32 -6.85 -0.69 -6.80
CA TYR A 32 -6.73 -2.08 -6.35
C TYR A 32 -6.97 -2.27 -4.86
N SER A 33 -6.86 -1.18 -4.09
CA SER A 33 -7.00 -1.19 -2.63
C SER A 33 -8.26 -0.47 -2.14
N THR A 34 -9.07 0.11 -3.04
CA THR A 34 -10.29 0.81 -2.64
C THR A 34 -11.44 -0.16 -2.34
N PHE A 35 -12.31 0.24 -1.41
CA PHE A 35 -13.66 -0.32 -1.26
C PHE A 35 -14.55 0.75 -0.61
N GLU A 36 -15.82 0.88 -1.07
CA GLU A 36 -16.74 1.89 -0.55
C GLU A 36 -16.94 1.76 0.96
N GLY A 37 -16.99 2.90 1.65
CA GLY A 37 -17.15 2.97 3.10
C GLY A 37 -15.90 2.61 3.93
N TYR A 38 -14.75 2.36 3.28
CA TYR A 38 -13.51 1.95 3.96
C TYR A 38 -12.31 2.81 3.61
N LEU A 39 -12.52 3.97 3.00
CA LEU A 39 -11.45 4.90 2.66
C LEU A 39 -11.41 6.08 3.63
N GLU A 40 -10.20 6.62 3.83
CA GLU A 40 -9.97 7.82 4.61
C GLU A 40 -9.03 8.77 3.84
N PRO A 41 -9.53 9.95 3.42
CA PRO A 41 -10.91 10.42 3.57
C PRO A 41 -11.91 9.64 2.71
N ASP A 42 -13.18 9.64 3.11
CA ASP A 42 -14.29 8.99 2.41
C ASP A 42 -14.63 9.62 1.06
N THR A 43 -14.11 10.83 0.82
CA THR A 43 -14.21 11.57 -0.46
C THR A 43 -13.29 11.03 -1.56
N ASN A 44 -12.37 10.12 -1.23
CA ASN A 44 -11.50 9.49 -2.21
C ASN A 44 -12.31 8.67 -3.22
N HIS A 45 -11.90 8.70 -4.48
CA HIS A 45 -12.55 7.91 -5.53
C HIS A 45 -12.42 6.41 -5.28
N VAL A 46 -13.53 5.71 -5.43
CA VAL A 46 -13.68 4.27 -5.17
C VAL A 46 -13.81 3.51 -6.48
N TRP A 47 -13.12 2.36 -6.59
CA TRP A 47 -13.34 1.38 -7.66
C TRP A 47 -14.31 0.28 -7.23
N TYR A 48 -14.04 -0.45 -6.13
CA TYR A 48 -14.84 -1.57 -5.68
C TYR A 48 -16.03 -1.11 -4.84
N ARG A 49 -17.21 -1.64 -5.18
CA ARG A 49 -18.50 -1.30 -4.55
C ARG A 49 -19.35 -2.55 -4.40
N SER A 50 -20.34 -2.50 -3.51
CA SER A 50 -21.32 -3.57 -3.29
C SER A 50 -22.13 -3.91 -4.55
N VAL A 51 -22.28 -2.96 -5.46
CA VAL A 51 -22.92 -3.17 -6.77
C VAL A 51 -22.01 -2.64 -7.86
N ARG A 52 -21.36 -3.55 -8.60
CA ARG A 52 -20.53 -3.21 -9.76
C ARG A 52 -20.63 -4.29 -10.85
N PRO A 53 -21.21 -3.99 -12.02
CA PRO A 53 -21.49 -5.00 -13.04
C PRO A 53 -20.25 -5.57 -13.75
N MET A 54 -19.07 -4.96 -13.61
CA MET A 54 -17.87 -5.29 -14.38
C MET A 54 -16.78 -6.02 -13.59
N ASN A 55 -17.03 -6.32 -12.29
CA ASN A 55 -16.09 -7.02 -11.43
C ASN A 55 -16.86 -7.78 -10.34
N ASP A 56 -16.37 -8.95 -9.97
CA ASP A 56 -17.04 -9.85 -9.02
C ASP A 56 -16.80 -9.50 -7.54
N VAL A 57 -15.84 -8.61 -7.23
CA VAL A 57 -15.56 -8.15 -5.86
C VAL A 57 -16.64 -7.17 -5.40
N THR A 58 -17.59 -7.65 -4.61
CA THR A 58 -18.77 -6.92 -4.14
C THR A 58 -18.84 -6.77 -2.63
N LYS A 59 -17.90 -7.35 -1.89
CA LYS A 59 -17.83 -7.28 -0.43
C LYS A 59 -16.43 -6.89 0.02
N VAL A 60 -16.31 -6.07 1.05
CA VAL A 60 -15.01 -5.68 1.63
C VAL A 60 -14.18 -6.90 2.06
N THR A 61 -14.86 -7.96 2.54
CA THR A 61 -14.22 -9.22 2.96
C THR A 61 -13.51 -9.96 1.81
N GLN A 62 -13.74 -9.55 0.56
CA GLN A 62 -13.11 -10.11 -0.63
C GLN A 62 -11.89 -9.31 -1.07
N THR A 63 -11.60 -8.14 -0.49
CA THR A 63 -10.43 -7.33 -0.83
C THR A 63 -9.16 -7.95 -0.26
N TRP A 64 -8.04 -7.82 -0.98
CA TRP A 64 -6.74 -8.39 -0.60
C TRP A 64 -6.32 -7.97 0.81
N TRP A 65 -6.50 -6.69 1.15
CA TRP A 65 -6.08 -6.15 2.44
C TRP A 65 -6.96 -6.62 3.59
N HIS A 66 -8.27 -6.77 3.37
CA HIS A 66 -9.16 -7.31 4.40
C HIS A 66 -8.84 -8.78 4.68
N ILE A 67 -8.62 -9.57 3.62
CA ILE A 67 -8.20 -10.97 3.72
C ILE A 67 -6.90 -11.06 4.51
N PHE A 68 -5.86 -10.31 4.08
CA PHE A 68 -4.55 -10.31 4.72
C PHE A 68 -4.63 -9.94 6.20
N ILE A 69 -5.32 -8.84 6.53
CA ILE A 69 -5.47 -8.33 7.90
C ILE A 69 -6.16 -9.37 8.80
N LYS A 70 -7.26 -9.96 8.33
CA LYS A 70 -8.04 -10.92 9.13
C LYS A 70 -7.30 -12.23 9.37
N GLU A 71 -6.64 -12.75 8.37
CA GLU A 71 -5.97 -14.06 8.45
C GLU A 71 -4.64 -14.01 9.21
N ASN A 72 -4.02 -12.85 9.29
CA ASN A 72 -2.73 -12.71 9.96
C ASN A 72 -2.79 -11.91 11.28
N GLY A 73 -3.99 -11.68 11.82
CA GLY A 73 -4.16 -11.09 13.14
C GLY A 73 -3.87 -9.59 13.24
N TYR A 74 -3.83 -8.89 12.12
CA TYR A 74 -3.67 -7.43 12.10
C TYR A 74 -5.01 -6.70 12.32
N ARG A 75 -4.95 -5.37 12.46
CA ARG A 75 -6.09 -4.46 12.39
C ARG A 75 -5.83 -3.36 11.36
N LEU A 76 -6.86 -2.87 10.70
CA LEU A 76 -6.74 -1.71 9.83
C LEU A 76 -6.54 -0.44 10.66
N CYS A 77 -5.52 0.36 10.34
CA CYS A 77 -5.34 1.71 10.87
C CYS A 77 -6.02 2.70 9.91
N VAL A 78 -5.46 2.87 8.71
CA VAL A 78 -6.02 3.76 7.67
C VAL A 78 -5.90 3.10 6.29
N ASN A 79 -6.96 3.17 5.50
CA ASN A 79 -6.89 2.90 4.07
C ASN A 79 -7.01 4.21 3.30
N ASN A 80 -5.88 4.81 2.94
CA ASN A 80 -5.80 6.01 2.11
C ASN A 80 -5.53 5.63 0.66
N SER A 81 -6.46 4.90 0.05
CA SER A 81 -6.40 4.56 -1.37
C SER A 81 -7.28 5.51 -2.18
N PHE A 82 -6.90 5.75 -3.45
CA PHE A 82 -7.62 6.64 -4.35
C PHE A 82 -7.62 6.03 -5.76
N SER A 83 -8.78 5.67 -6.29
CA SER A 83 -8.91 5.07 -7.63
C SER A 83 -8.37 6.00 -8.72
N GLY A 84 -7.51 5.48 -9.58
CA GLY A 84 -6.87 6.22 -10.66
C GLY A 84 -5.65 7.04 -10.25
N ALA A 85 -5.24 7.01 -8.97
CA ALA A 85 -4.09 7.77 -8.52
C ALA A 85 -2.78 7.25 -9.09
N THR A 86 -1.92 8.16 -9.55
CA THR A 86 -0.53 7.94 -9.96
C THR A 86 0.41 8.25 -8.79
N ILE A 87 1.63 7.73 -8.84
CA ILE A 87 2.68 8.12 -7.87
C ILE A 87 3.07 9.57 -8.11
N CYS A 88 3.38 9.93 -9.36
CA CYS A 88 3.69 11.32 -9.74
C CYS A 88 2.42 12.16 -9.96
N ASN A 89 2.61 13.47 -10.09
CA ASN A 89 1.50 14.41 -10.31
C ASN A 89 0.93 14.37 -11.74
N THR A 90 1.52 13.60 -12.67
CA THR A 90 1.00 13.46 -14.03
C THR A 90 0.10 12.24 -14.12
N GLY A 91 -1.17 12.47 -14.45
CA GLY A 91 -2.16 11.44 -14.66
C GLY A 91 -2.43 11.12 -16.14
N TYR A 92 -3.60 10.52 -16.38
CA TYR A 92 -4.08 10.22 -17.74
C TYR A 92 -4.19 11.50 -18.56
N ASN A 93 -3.92 11.41 -19.86
CA ASN A 93 -3.93 12.53 -20.80
C ASN A 93 -3.03 13.71 -20.37
N ARG A 94 -2.00 13.45 -19.57
CA ARG A 94 -1.11 14.47 -19.00
C ARG A 94 -1.80 15.47 -18.06
N GLU A 95 -2.96 15.12 -17.53
CA GLU A 95 -3.66 15.94 -16.54
C GLU A 95 -2.88 16.04 -15.22
N ASP A 96 -3.08 17.14 -14.51
CA ASP A 96 -2.54 17.34 -13.17
C ASP A 96 -3.34 16.53 -12.13
N TYR A 97 -2.71 15.51 -11.57
CA TYR A 97 -3.25 14.65 -10.53
C TYR A 97 -2.70 14.98 -9.14
N SER A 98 -2.14 16.18 -8.94
CA SER A 98 -1.58 16.60 -7.65
C SER A 98 -2.59 16.50 -6.48
N ASN A 99 -3.89 16.56 -6.75
CA ASN A 99 -4.95 16.39 -5.75
C ASN A 99 -5.09 14.95 -5.23
N ARG A 100 -4.55 13.95 -5.94
CA ARG A 100 -4.71 12.51 -5.66
C ARG A 100 -3.42 11.69 -5.71
N ALA A 101 -2.32 12.23 -6.23
CA ALA A 101 -1.04 11.54 -6.37
C ALA A 101 -0.53 11.01 -5.01
N PHE A 102 0.15 9.86 -5.04
CA PHE A 102 0.67 9.21 -3.84
C PHE A 102 1.57 10.13 -3.03
N ILE A 103 2.47 10.87 -3.68
CA ILE A 103 3.40 11.79 -3.02
C ILE A 103 2.72 12.87 -2.17
N ASN A 104 1.47 13.19 -2.45
CA ASN A 104 0.71 14.24 -1.75
C ASN A 104 -0.21 13.69 -0.64
N ARG A 105 -0.16 12.37 -0.39
CA ARG A 105 -1.02 11.68 0.60
C ARG A 105 -0.23 10.99 1.72
N THR A 106 1.08 11.15 1.77
CA THR A 106 2.00 10.50 2.71
C THR A 106 1.73 10.82 4.18
N ASN A 107 1.06 11.94 4.46
CA ASN A 107 0.76 12.42 5.80
C ASN A 107 -0.60 11.97 6.35
N ARG A 108 -1.32 11.08 5.66
CA ARG A 108 -2.69 10.68 6.01
C ARG A 108 -2.80 9.18 6.29
N LEU A 109 -1.82 8.62 7.00
CA LEU A 109 -1.75 7.17 7.25
C LEU A 109 -1.84 6.81 8.74
N GLY A 110 -2.12 7.80 9.60
CA GLY A 110 -2.19 7.56 11.03
C GLY A 110 -0.84 7.13 11.64
N ALA A 111 -0.89 6.28 12.65
CA ALA A 111 0.28 5.72 13.32
C ALA A 111 0.22 4.17 13.29
N PRO A 112 0.46 3.54 12.13
CA PRO A 112 0.45 2.10 11.99
C PRO A 112 1.78 1.46 12.37
N ASP A 113 1.79 0.13 12.51
CA ASP A 113 2.99 -0.68 12.65
C ASP A 113 3.56 -1.08 11.29
N VAL A 114 2.69 -1.26 10.29
CA VAL A 114 3.04 -1.66 8.92
C VAL A 114 2.36 -0.73 7.91
N ILE A 115 3.06 -0.34 6.86
CA ILE A 115 2.50 0.38 5.72
C ILE A 115 2.73 -0.42 4.44
N PHE A 116 1.64 -0.66 3.71
CA PHE A 116 1.71 -1.14 2.33
C PHE A 116 1.48 0.03 1.37
N ILE A 117 2.43 0.25 0.46
CA ILE A 117 2.27 1.14 -0.69
C ILE A 117 1.97 0.27 -1.91
N PHE A 118 0.75 0.34 -2.44
CA PHE A 118 0.37 -0.42 -3.63
C PHE A 118 0.06 0.54 -4.78
N GLY A 119 1.04 0.80 -5.63
CA GLY A 119 0.97 1.83 -6.66
C GLY A 119 1.73 1.51 -7.95
N ALA A 120 2.03 2.54 -8.73
CA ALA A 120 2.67 2.51 -10.05
C ALA A 120 1.81 1.94 -11.20
N THR A 121 0.66 1.32 -10.92
CA THR A 121 -0.22 0.78 -11.96
C THR A 121 -0.72 1.89 -12.88
N ASN A 122 -1.22 2.98 -12.29
CA ASN A 122 -1.75 4.10 -13.08
C ASN A 122 -0.64 4.89 -13.79
N ASP A 123 0.56 5.00 -13.22
CA ASP A 123 1.71 5.61 -13.90
C ASP A 123 2.06 4.83 -15.18
N SER A 124 2.05 3.49 -15.10
CA SER A 124 2.26 2.61 -16.25
C SER A 124 1.16 2.78 -17.32
N TRP A 125 -0.11 2.80 -16.90
CA TRP A 125 -1.25 2.89 -17.82
C TRP A 125 -1.42 4.29 -18.42
N ALA A 126 -1.17 5.34 -17.66
CA ALA A 126 -1.26 6.73 -18.09
C ALA A 126 -0.08 7.18 -18.95
N ASN A 127 0.95 6.35 -19.14
CA ASN A 127 2.22 6.76 -19.77
C ASN A 127 2.82 7.99 -19.07
N SER A 128 2.84 7.99 -17.73
CA SER A 128 3.45 9.09 -16.98
C SER A 128 4.91 9.29 -17.41
N PRO A 129 5.41 10.54 -17.49
CA PRO A 129 6.81 10.79 -17.82
C PRO A 129 7.73 10.05 -16.84
N ILE A 130 8.71 9.32 -17.35
CA ILE A 130 9.62 8.54 -16.52
C ILE A 130 10.54 9.45 -15.69
N GLY A 131 11.16 10.45 -16.31
CA GLY A 131 12.14 11.35 -15.67
C GLY A 131 13.47 10.67 -15.37
N GLU A 132 14.43 11.46 -14.90
CA GLU A 132 15.74 10.96 -14.46
C GLU A 132 15.67 10.49 -13.00
N TYR A 133 16.61 9.63 -12.59
CA TYR A 133 16.77 9.28 -11.17
C TYR A 133 17.26 10.48 -10.38
N LYS A 134 16.47 10.89 -9.37
CA LYS A 134 16.79 12.02 -8.50
C LYS A 134 16.40 11.70 -7.07
N TYR A 135 17.35 11.82 -6.13
CA TYR A 135 17.21 11.37 -4.75
C TYR A 135 17.29 12.51 -3.72
N SER A 136 17.47 13.76 -4.17
CA SER A 136 17.46 14.96 -3.33
C SER A 136 17.06 16.19 -4.14
N ASP A 137 16.87 17.32 -3.47
CA ASP A 137 16.67 18.65 -4.08
C ASP A 137 15.56 18.69 -5.14
N TRP A 138 14.47 17.97 -4.86
CA TRP A 138 13.34 17.90 -5.79
C TRP A 138 12.67 19.26 -5.94
N THR A 139 12.53 19.71 -7.17
CA THR A 139 11.68 20.84 -7.54
C THR A 139 10.23 20.38 -7.71
N ARG A 140 9.29 21.33 -7.73
CA ARG A 140 7.88 21.00 -8.02
C ARG A 140 7.73 20.29 -9.37
N GLN A 141 8.52 20.70 -10.38
CA GLN A 141 8.46 20.11 -11.72
C GLN A 141 8.93 18.65 -11.76
N ASP A 142 9.92 18.28 -10.97
CA ASP A 142 10.40 16.89 -10.87
C ASP A 142 9.25 15.94 -10.47
N LEU A 143 8.33 16.41 -9.64
CA LEU A 143 7.23 15.59 -9.12
C LEU A 143 6.15 15.24 -10.16
N TYR A 144 6.25 15.80 -11.37
CA TYR A 144 5.44 15.41 -12.52
C TYR A 144 6.06 14.27 -13.34
N SER A 145 7.18 13.72 -12.91
CA SER A 145 7.83 12.54 -13.49
C SER A 145 7.93 11.41 -12.47
N PHE A 146 7.81 10.16 -12.95
CA PHE A 146 7.66 8.98 -12.11
C PHE A 146 8.85 8.73 -11.17
N ARG A 147 10.09 8.67 -11.71
CA ARG A 147 11.29 8.35 -10.92
C ARG A 147 11.54 9.35 -9.78
N PRO A 148 11.57 10.67 -10.03
CA PRO A 148 11.76 11.63 -8.95
C PRO A 148 10.61 11.60 -7.93
N ALA A 149 9.36 11.45 -8.38
CA ALA A 149 8.20 11.38 -7.51
C ALA A 149 8.23 10.12 -6.63
N MET A 150 8.57 8.96 -7.18
CA MET A 150 8.70 7.72 -6.41
C MET A 150 9.84 7.81 -5.40
N ALA A 151 10.99 8.36 -5.79
CA ALA A 151 12.12 8.57 -4.87
C ALA A 151 11.71 9.48 -3.71
N LYS A 152 11.06 10.62 -4.00
CA LYS A 152 10.54 11.51 -2.97
C LYS A 152 9.48 10.85 -2.10
N LEU A 153 8.58 10.03 -2.68
CA LEU A 153 7.58 9.28 -1.93
C LEU A 153 8.23 8.41 -0.85
N LEU A 154 9.23 7.60 -1.22
CA LEU A 154 9.90 6.72 -0.27
C LEU A 154 10.72 7.49 0.78
N ASP A 155 11.41 8.55 0.36
CA ASP A 155 12.12 9.44 1.29
C ASP A 155 11.16 10.06 2.34
N ASP A 156 10.04 10.62 1.90
CA ASP A 156 9.03 11.19 2.79
C ASP A 156 8.42 10.14 3.73
N MET A 157 8.16 8.93 3.22
CA MET A 157 7.60 7.84 4.02
C MET A 157 8.55 7.38 5.12
N LEU A 158 9.82 7.16 4.81
CA LEU A 158 10.83 6.75 5.79
C LEU A 158 11.08 7.83 6.86
N LYS A 159 11.07 9.10 6.47
CA LYS A 159 11.23 10.23 7.42
C LYS A 159 10.02 10.42 8.32
N ARG A 160 8.79 10.21 7.80
CA ARG A 160 7.56 10.37 8.57
C ARG A 160 7.25 9.19 9.49
N HIS A 161 7.68 8.00 9.11
CA HIS A 161 7.35 6.74 9.76
C HIS A 161 8.63 5.93 10.07
N PRO A 162 9.57 6.45 10.89
CA PRO A 162 10.92 5.86 11.04
C PRO A 162 10.94 4.47 11.68
N ASN A 163 9.88 4.06 12.39
CA ASN A 163 9.80 2.77 13.09
C ASN A 163 8.72 1.85 12.50
N VAL A 164 8.27 2.13 11.29
CA VAL A 164 7.19 1.38 10.63
C VAL A 164 7.78 0.44 9.59
N GLU A 165 7.30 -0.80 9.54
CA GLU A 165 7.61 -1.69 8.42
C GLU A 165 6.98 -1.14 7.15
N LEU A 166 7.80 -0.83 6.14
CA LEU A 166 7.37 -0.25 4.87
C LEU A 166 7.58 -1.24 3.74
N HIS A 167 6.49 -1.60 3.05
CA HIS A 167 6.53 -2.50 1.91
C HIS A 167 5.92 -1.83 0.68
N PHE A 168 6.61 -1.94 -0.45
CA PHE A 168 6.09 -1.52 -1.75
C PHE A 168 5.58 -2.74 -2.52
N ILE A 169 4.29 -2.74 -2.88
CA ILE A 169 3.68 -3.81 -3.68
C ILE A 169 3.69 -3.38 -5.14
N LEU A 170 4.41 -4.15 -5.95
CA LEU A 170 4.51 -3.96 -7.39
C LEU A 170 3.54 -4.91 -8.10
N ASN A 171 2.59 -4.33 -8.85
CA ASN A 171 1.64 -5.09 -9.67
C ASN A 171 2.34 -5.84 -10.81
N ASP A 172 1.73 -6.92 -11.29
CA ASP A 172 2.17 -7.61 -12.50
C ASP A 172 1.73 -6.89 -13.79
N GLY A 173 2.44 -7.15 -14.88
CA GLY A 173 2.09 -6.65 -16.21
C GLY A 173 2.28 -5.14 -16.43
N LEU A 174 3.09 -4.48 -15.60
CA LEU A 174 3.46 -3.08 -15.81
C LEU A 174 4.57 -2.95 -16.86
N LYS A 175 4.76 -1.75 -17.40
CA LYS A 175 5.83 -1.45 -18.34
C LYS A 175 7.20 -1.75 -17.73
N PRO A 176 8.14 -2.31 -18.54
CA PRO A 176 9.48 -2.64 -18.05
C PRO A 176 10.21 -1.48 -17.36
N GLU A 177 10.07 -0.25 -17.90
CA GLU A 177 10.69 0.94 -17.34
C GLU A 177 10.16 1.31 -15.94
N ILE A 178 8.86 1.10 -15.70
CA ILE A 178 8.22 1.30 -14.40
C ILE A 178 8.74 0.23 -13.42
N ASN A 179 8.73 -1.06 -13.83
CA ASN A 179 9.22 -2.16 -13.00
C ASN A 179 10.67 -1.96 -12.58
N GLU A 180 11.54 -1.60 -13.53
CA GLU A 180 12.96 -1.35 -13.26
C GLU A 180 13.16 -0.13 -12.34
N SER A 181 12.40 0.95 -12.58
CA SER A 181 12.46 2.13 -11.73
C SER A 181 12.03 1.82 -10.28
N CYS A 182 10.96 1.05 -10.09
CA CYS A 182 10.54 0.62 -8.76
C CYS A 182 11.64 -0.19 -8.07
N ARG A 183 12.25 -1.15 -8.77
CA ARG A 183 13.32 -1.99 -8.23
C ARG A 183 14.52 -1.17 -7.76
N ILE A 184 15.01 -0.26 -8.63
CA ILE A 184 16.18 0.57 -8.33
C ILE A 184 15.90 1.51 -7.16
N ILE A 185 14.72 2.16 -7.14
CA ILE A 185 14.40 3.15 -6.11
C ILE A 185 14.13 2.46 -4.77
N CYS A 186 13.39 1.35 -4.74
CA CYS A 186 13.22 0.57 -3.52
C CYS A 186 14.55 0.06 -2.97
N GLN A 187 15.45 -0.42 -3.83
CA GLN A 187 16.80 -0.85 -3.43
C GLN A 187 17.61 0.31 -2.84
N HIS A 188 17.56 1.51 -3.45
CA HIS A 188 18.26 2.70 -2.96
C HIS A 188 17.85 3.08 -1.53
N TYR A 189 16.55 2.99 -1.22
CA TYR A 189 16.02 3.34 0.09
C TYR A 189 15.95 2.17 1.07
N GLY A 190 16.33 0.96 0.66
CA GLY A 190 16.21 -0.24 1.51
C GLY A 190 14.76 -0.63 1.80
N VAL A 191 13.81 -0.21 0.95
CA VAL A 191 12.39 -0.56 1.10
C VAL A 191 12.14 -1.94 0.50
N ASP A 192 11.51 -2.82 1.27
CA ASP A 192 11.12 -4.15 0.83
C ASP A 192 10.08 -4.07 -0.29
N MET A 193 10.31 -4.82 -1.38
CA MET A 193 9.45 -4.81 -2.55
C MET A 193 8.82 -6.18 -2.80
N ILE A 194 7.50 -6.24 -2.71
CA ILE A 194 6.69 -7.44 -2.98
C ILE A 194 6.27 -7.42 -4.45
N VAL A 195 6.81 -8.32 -5.25
CA VAL A 195 6.52 -8.41 -6.69
C VAL A 195 5.42 -9.42 -6.94
N LEU A 196 4.25 -8.97 -7.33
CA LEU A 196 3.10 -9.81 -7.65
C LEU A 196 3.26 -10.49 -9.02
N LYS A 197 2.69 -11.70 -9.14
CA LYS A 197 2.74 -12.50 -10.38
C LYS A 197 1.42 -13.20 -10.62
N GLY A 198 0.95 -13.18 -11.88
CA GLY A 198 -0.18 -13.99 -12.33
C GLY A 198 -1.50 -13.66 -11.62
N ILE A 199 -1.75 -12.38 -11.34
CA ILE A 199 -2.96 -11.92 -10.67
C ILE A 199 -4.15 -12.00 -11.64
N ASP A 200 -5.19 -12.72 -11.25
CA ASP A 200 -6.43 -12.83 -11.99
C ASP A 200 -7.19 -11.50 -11.98
N LYS A 201 -7.62 -11.04 -13.17
CA LYS A 201 -8.20 -9.70 -13.34
C LYS A 201 -9.45 -9.73 -14.20
N GLN A 202 -10.41 -8.88 -13.83
CA GLN A 202 -11.60 -8.53 -14.60
C GLN A 202 -11.57 -7.03 -14.88
N GLN A 203 -11.69 -6.64 -16.14
CA GLN A 203 -11.59 -5.24 -16.57
C GLN A 203 -10.32 -4.53 -16.03
N GLY A 204 -9.18 -5.23 -16.10
CA GLY A 204 -7.89 -4.73 -15.63
C GLY A 204 -7.71 -4.68 -14.10
N HIS A 205 -8.70 -5.02 -13.30
CA HIS A 205 -8.66 -4.99 -11.83
C HIS A 205 -8.77 -6.40 -11.25
N PRO A 206 -8.14 -6.68 -10.10
CA PRO A 206 -8.22 -7.97 -9.44
C PRO A 206 -9.66 -8.45 -9.26
N SER A 207 -9.94 -9.70 -9.67
CA SER A 207 -11.16 -10.43 -9.34
C SER A 207 -11.11 -10.94 -7.88
N ILE A 208 -12.18 -11.58 -7.38
CA ILE A 208 -12.14 -12.28 -6.08
C ILE A 208 -10.93 -13.22 -5.99
N LYS A 209 -10.67 -13.98 -7.07
CA LYS A 209 -9.49 -14.85 -7.16
C LYS A 209 -8.20 -14.04 -7.11
N GLY A 210 -8.13 -12.95 -7.86
CA GLY A 210 -6.95 -12.06 -7.86
C GLY A 210 -6.69 -11.41 -6.50
N MET A 211 -7.73 -10.98 -5.81
CA MET A 211 -7.61 -10.44 -4.44
C MET A 211 -7.03 -11.46 -3.47
N ARG A 212 -7.48 -12.73 -3.55
CA ARG A 212 -6.91 -13.82 -2.77
C ARG A 212 -5.44 -14.04 -3.12
N GLN A 213 -5.10 -14.11 -4.41
CA GLN A 213 -3.72 -14.28 -4.87
C GLN A 213 -2.78 -13.18 -4.37
N ILE A 214 -3.25 -11.92 -4.32
CA ILE A 214 -2.47 -10.81 -3.76
C ILE A 214 -2.21 -11.05 -2.27
N ALA A 215 -3.23 -11.34 -1.48
CA ALA A 215 -3.09 -11.58 -0.05
C ALA A 215 -2.13 -12.75 0.25
N ASP A 216 -2.26 -13.85 -0.49
CA ASP A 216 -1.43 -15.05 -0.33
C ASP A 216 0.04 -14.77 -0.71
N GLN A 217 0.30 -14.01 -1.80
CA GLN A 217 1.66 -13.65 -2.20
C GLN A 217 2.32 -12.70 -1.20
N ILE A 218 1.58 -11.76 -0.61
CA ILE A 218 2.09 -10.90 0.46
C ILE A 218 2.44 -11.75 1.68
N LYS A 219 1.51 -12.63 2.13
CA LYS A 219 1.74 -13.54 3.26
C LYS A 219 2.98 -14.40 3.03
N GLN A 220 3.13 -15.01 1.86
CA GLN A 220 4.27 -15.85 1.49
C GLN A 220 5.59 -15.05 1.52
N HIS A 221 5.60 -13.84 0.95
CA HIS A 221 6.77 -12.97 0.91
C HIS A 221 7.26 -12.62 2.32
N LEU A 222 6.32 -12.25 3.20
CA LEU A 222 6.59 -11.90 4.60
C LEU A 222 6.83 -13.12 5.50
N LYS A 223 6.74 -14.34 4.97
CA LYS A 223 6.92 -15.61 5.71
C LYS A 223 6.03 -15.73 6.95
N LEU A 224 4.84 -15.17 6.90
CA LEU A 224 3.85 -15.28 7.96
C LEU A 224 3.26 -16.69 8.00
N LYS A 225 3.03 -17.21 9.23
CA LYS A 225 2.50 -18.56 9.46
C LYS A 225 0.99 -18.65 9.22
#